data_36cc01ba659fd08e0351c476be59f384
#
_entry.id   36cc01ba659fd08e0351c476be59f384
#
_cell.length_a   1.000
_cell.length_b   1.000
_cell.length_c   1.000
_cell.angle_alpha   90.00
_cell.angle_beta   90.00
_cell.angle_gamma   90.00
#
_symmetry.space_group_name_H-M   'P 1'
#
loop_
_entity.id
_entity.type
_entity.pdbx_description
1 polymer ?
#
loop_
_entity_poly.entity_id
_entity_poly.type
_entity_poly.pdbx_seq_one_letter_code
_entity_poly.pdbx_strand_id
1 'polypeptide(L)'
;MAKVTRDVDVGRADLDGLVSVAGHLSAEAVRARGALEVFGPVDVRGTFGARGNVRVGGTLHAVDLDLDGPTRVDGALSVDRRAQVRGLLHAPSFDGGLLEIDGSATVVGELRALDVRADLSGTSELGTVFARSVRVHGHRPNLLDKALFREARATVTRIEADSVDLANVRVGFVRTKALVLGPGAHVTTVEGTVVRRHPRSRVGPESESAPPFGLRR
;
A
#
# COMPACT_ATOMS: atom_id res chain seq x y z
N MET A 1 -8.81 -23.67 16.78
CA MET A 1 -9.37 -23.19 15.51
C MET A 1 -10.87 -23.03 15.70
N ALA A 2 -11.37 -21.81 15.58
CA ALA A 2 -12.81 -21.56 15.59
C ALA A 2 -13.30 -21.42 14.13
N LYS A 3 -14.37 -22.16 13.78
CA LYS A 3 -14.95 -22.11 12.43
C LYS A 3 -16.42 -21.71 12.54
N VAL A 4 -16.80 -20.65 11.85
CA VAL A 4 -18.18 -20.20 11.74
C VAL A 4 -18.64 -20.44 10.29
N THR A 5 -19.70 -21.25 10.13
CA THR A 5 -20.16 -21.72 8.80
C THR A 5 -21.29 -20.87 8.21
N ARG A 6 -21.59 -19.73 8.79
CA ARG A 6 -22.67 -18.82 8.40
C ARG A 6 -22.22 -17.36 8.51
N ASP A 7 -23.07 -16.46 8.07
CA ASP A 7 -22.90 -15.03 8.28
C ASP A 7 -22.89 -14.69 9.77
N VAL A 8 -22.08 -13.69 10.11
CA VAL A 8 -21.91 -13.16 11.45
C VAL A 8 -22.33 -11.70 11.45
N ASP A 9 -23.32 -11.37 12.28
CA ASP A 9 -23.74 -9.99 12.54
C ASP A 9 -23.74 -9.77 14.06
N VAL A 10 -22.82 -8.91 14.52
CA VAL A 10 -22.59 -8.69 15.96
C VAL A 10 -22.20 -7.21 16.22
N GLY A 11 -22.49 -6.72 17.44
CA GLY A 11 -22.01 -5.39 17.83
C GLY A 11 -20.49 -5.34 17.90
N ARG A 12 -19.85 -6.34 18.52
CA ARG A 12 -18.40 -6.42 18.65
C ARG A 12 -17.91 -7.85 18.46
N ALA A 13 -16.85 -8.00 17.67
CA ALA A 13 -16.15 -9.27 17.49
C ALA A 13 -14.72 -9.16 18.03
N ASP A 14 -14.43 -9.88 19.11
CA ASP A 14 -13.06 -10.08 19.61
C ASP A 14 -12.64 -11.53 19.23
N LEU A 15 -11.68 -11.65 18.33
CA LEU A 15 -11.30 -12.89 17.66
C LEU A 15 -9.84 -13.21 17.97
N ASP A 16 -9.61 -14.27 18.74
CA ASP A 16 -8.25 -14.69 19.13
C ASP A 16 -7.89 -16.05 18.54
N GLY A 17 -6.65 -16.20 18.08
CA GLY A 17 -6.10 -17.42 17.51
C GLY A 17 -6.41 -17.57 16.03
N LEU A 18 -6.82 -18.75 15.59
CA LEU A 18 -7.18 -19.05 14.21
C LEU A 18 -8.70 -19.08 14.07
N VAL A 19 -9.25 -18.08 13.39
CA VAL A 19 -10.69 -17.92 13.18
C VAL A 19 -10.99 -17.93 11.68
N SER A 20 -11.99 -18.70 11.27
CA SER A 20 -12.48 -18.77 9.89
C SER A 20 -13.98 -18.54 9.87
N VAL A 21 -14.42 -17.59 9.01
CA VAL A 21 -15.83 -17.25 8.77
C VAL A 21 -16.17 -17.58 7.31
N ALA A 22 -17.10 -18.51 7.09
CA ALA A 22 -17.43 -18.96 5.73
C ALA A 22 -18.30 -17.97 4.95
N GLY A 23 -19.01 -17.09 5.62
CA GLY A 23 -19.92 -16.10 5.04
C GLY A 23 -19.43 -14.66 5.23
N HIS A 24 -20.40 -13.76 5.33
CA HIS A 24 -20.23 -12.35 5.61
C HIS A 24 -19.92 -12.09 7.09
N LEU A 25 -19.06 -11.14 7.37
CA LEU A 25 -18.82 -10.61 8.71
C LEU A 25 -19.28 -9.16 8.80
N SER A 26 -20.35 -8.89 9.53
CA SER A 26 -20.85 -7.55 9.86
C SER A 26 -20.68 -7.28 11.36
N ALA A 27 -20.09 -6.13 11.71
CA ALA A 27 -19.89 -5.74 13.09
C ALA A 27 -19.82 -4.22 13.27
N GLU A 28 -20.05 -3.73 14.48
CA GLU A 28 -19.73 -2.35 14.82
C GLU A 28 -18.22 -2.17 15.04
N ALA A 29 -17.55 -3.16 15.62
CA ALA A 29 -16.12 -3.18 15.79
C ALA A 29 -15.56 -4.60 15.73
N VAL A 30 -14.37 -4.76 15.13
CA VAL A 30 -13.64 -6.04 15.07
C VAL A 30 -12.26 -5.84 15.66
N ARG A 31 -11.85 -6.77 16.53
CA ARG A 31 -10.48 -6.95 16.98
C ARG A 31 -10.05 -8.39 16.75
N ALA A 32 -9.03 -8.59 15.93
CA ALA A 32 -8.48 -9.90 15.65
C ALA A 32 -7.02 -10.01 16.12
N ARG A 33 -6.67 -11.14 16.72
CA ARG A 33 -5.29 -11.49 17.07
C ARG A 33 -4.99 -12.91 16.60
N GLY A 34 -3.98 -13.03 15.75
CA GLY A 34 -3.62 -14.31 15.13
C GLY A 34 -4.04 -14.37 13.67
N ALA A 35 -4.72 -15.39 13.22
CA ALA A 35 -5.14 -15.51 11.83
C ALA A 35 -6.67 -15.40 11.70
N LEU A 36 -7.12 -14.45 10.90
CA LEU A 36 -8.52 -14.26 10.53
C LEU A 36 -8.70 -14.51 9.03
N GLU A 37 -9.55 -15.44 8.69
CA GLU A 37 -9.95 -15.71 7.31
C GLU A 37 -11.47 -15.55 7.19
N VAL A 38 -11.92 -14.63 6.34
CA VAL A 38 -13.33 -14.41 6.00
C VAL A 38 -13.48 -14.68 4.51
N PHE A 39 -14.29 -15.66 4.13
CA PHE A 39 -14.46 -16.00 2.70
C PHE A 39 -15.38 -15.03 1.96
N GLY A 40 -16.29 -14.41 2.67
CA GLY A 40 -17.20 -13.38 2.15
C GLY A 40 -16.72 -11.96 2.38
N PRO A 41 -17.60 -10.97 2.18
CA PRO A 41 -17.32 -9.57 2.49
C PRO A 41 -17.27 -9.31 4.01
N VAL A 42 -16.57 -8.23 4.37
CA VAL A 42 -16.48 -7.71 5.73
C VAL A 42 -16.98 -6.28 5.75
N ASP A 43 -17.94 -5.99 6.61
CA ASP A 43 -18.48 -4.64 6.82
C ASP A 43 -18.40 -4.27 8.31
N VAL A 44 -17.60 -3.26 8.64
CA VAL A 44 -17.39 -2.79 10.01
C VAL A 44 -17.74 -1.33 10.12
N ARG A 45 -18.85 -1.02 10.80
CA ARG A 45 -19.36 0.36 10.97
C ARG A 45 -18.48 1.26 11.84
N GLY A 46 -17.39 0.72 12.39
CA GLY A 46 -16.42 1.42 13.21
C GLY A 46 -15.00 0.98 12.90
N THR A 47 -14.28 0.52 13.93
CA THR A 47 -12.86 0.16 13.78
C THR A 47 -12.69 -1.33 13.51
N PHE A 48 -11.97 -1.65 12.43
CA PHE A 48 -11.40 -2.97 12.19
C PHE A 48 -9.92 -2.95 12.57
N GLY A 49 -9.58 -3.59 13.67
CA GLY A 49 -8.21 -3.76 14.13
C GLY A 49 -7.76 -5.22 14.04
N ALA A 50 -6.62 -5.49 13.43
CA ALA A 50 -6.09 -6.85 13.37
C ALA A 50 -4.57 -6.88 13.58
N ARG A 51 -4.12 -7.87 14.36
CA ARG A 51 -2.70 -8.20 14.54
C ARG A 51 -2.45 -9.63 14.14
N GLY A 52 -1.71 -9.82 13.05
CA GLY A 52 -1.42 -11.12 12.46
C GLY A 52 -1.92 -11.23 11.03
N ASN A 53 -2.25 -12.43 10.57
CA ASN A 53 -2.62 -12.68 9.19
C ASN A 53 -4.12 -12.45 8.96
N VAL A 54 -4.47 -11.59 8.00
CA VAL A 54 -5.87 -11.34 7.61
C VAL A 54 -6.08 -11.70 6.15
N ARG A 55 -7.09 -12.49 5.88
CA ARG A 55 -7.56 -12.77 4.54
C ARG A 55 -9.06 -12.53 4.42
N VAL A 56 -9.45 -11.72 3.45
CA VAL A 56 -10.84 -11.42 3.11
C VAL A 56 -11.07 -11.79 1.66
N GLY A 57 -11.94 -12.76 1.40
CA GLY A 57 -12.27 -13.22 0.05
C GLY A 57 -13.22 -12.29 -0.72
N GLY A 58 -13.90 -11.38 -0.04
CA GLY A 58 -14.77 -10.36 -0.61
C GLY A 58 -14.20 -8.95 -0.44
N THR A 59 -15.10 -7.96 -0.42
CA THR A 59 -14.78 -6.57 -0.08
C THR A 59 -14.55 -6.41 1.42
N LEU A 60 -13.72 -5.43 1.80
CA LEU A 60 -13.60 -4.99 3.18
C LEU A 60 -13.95 -3.52 3.27
N HIS A 61 -14.95 -3.21 4.07
CA HIS A 61 -15.33 -1.85 4.41
C HIS A 61 -15.19 -1.60 5.91
N ALA A 62 -14.63 -0.45 6.29
CA ALA A 62 -14.53 -0.01 7.67
C ALA A 62 -14.47 1.52 7.76
N VAL A 63 -14.86 2.09 8.90
CA VAL A 63 -14.65 3.52 9.15
C VAL A 63 -13.18 3.80 9.45
N ASP A 64 -12.57 3.00 10.33
CA ASP A 64 -11.14 3.02 10.62
C ASP A 64 -10.55 1.62 10.46
N LEU A 65 -9.33 1.54 9.92
CA LEU A 65 -8.61 0.30 9.72
C LEU A 65 -7.22 0.38 10.37
N ASP A 66 -6.89 -0.57 11.25
CA ASP A 66 -5.57 -0.72 11.87
C ASP A 66 -5.08 -2.16 11.70
N LEU A 67 -4.13 -2.36 10.79
CA LEU A 67 -3.59 -3.66 10.44
C LEU A 67 -2.11 -3.76 10.81
N ASP A 68 -1.75 -4.83 11.51
CA ASP A 68 -0.38 -5.15 11.88
C ASP A 68 -0.07 -6.60 11.47
N GLY A 69 0.52 -6.77 10.30
CA GLY A 69 0.84 -8.05 9.70
C GLY A 69 0.38 -8.18 8.24
N PRO A 70 0.52 -9.39 7.67
CA PRO A 70 0.09 -9.65 6.31
C PRO A 70 -1.43 -9.56 6.16
N THR A 71 -1.87 -8.75 5.22
CA THR A 71 -3.30 -8.60 4.90
C THR A 71 -3.54 -8.75 3.41
N ARG A 72 -4.47 -9.61 3.06
CA ARG A 72 -4.95 -9.82 1.70
C ARG A 72 -6.46 -9.61 1.63
N VAL A 73 -6.88 -8.74 0.76
CA VAL A 73 -8.29 -8.51 0.41
C VAL A 73 -8.44 -8.85 -1.07
N ASP A 74 -9.29 -9.81 -1.40
CA ASP A 74 -9.49 -10.24 -2.80
C ASP A 74 -10.50 -9.32 -3.54
N GLY A 75 -11.34 -8.56 -2.81
CA GLY A 75 -12.22 -7.51 -3.30
C GLY A 75 -11.71 -6.10 -3.00
N ALA A 76 -12.55 -5.08 -3.25
CA ALA A 76 -12.20 -3.68 -2.96
C ALA A 76 -12.03 -3.45 -1.45
N LEU A 77 -11.05 -2.62 -1.11
CA LEU A 77 -10.82 -2.12 0.25
C LEU A 77 -11.31 -0.68 0.35
N SER A 78 -12.29 -0.43 1.21
CA SER A 78 -12.87 0.89 1.44
C SER A 78 -12.77 1.29 2.91
N VAL A 79 -12.25 2.51 3.18
CA VAL A 79 -12.06 3.01 4.55
C VAL A 79 -12.42 4.49 4.63
N ASP A 80 -13.49 4.81 5.35
CA ASP A 80 -14.05 6.16 5.35
C ASP A 80 -13.07 7.22 5.88
N ARG A 81 -12.36 6.94 6.95
CA ARG A 81 -11.49 7.92 7.62
C ARG A 81 -10.01 7.62 7.49
N ARG A 82 -9.53 6.58 8.14
CA ARG A 82 -8.10 6.28 8.22
C ARG A 82 -7.83 4.80 8.11
N ALA A 83 -6.96 4.45 7.18
CA ALA A 83 -6.35 3.13 7.08
C ALA A 83 -4.87 3.22 7.47
N GLN A 84 -4.49 2.49 8.51
CA GLN A 84 -3.10 2.30 8.90
C GLN A 84 -2.71 0.84 8.71
N VAL A 85 -1.69 0.60 7.91
CA VAL A 85 -1.21 -0.74 7.58
C VAL A 85 0.27 -0.83 7.91
N ARG A 86 0.62 -1.73 8.83
CA ARG A 86 1.99 -2.11 9.16
C ARG A 86 2.21 -3.55 8.72
N GLY A 87 3.06 -3.75 7.74
CA GLY A 87 3.37 -5.07 7.18
C GLY A 87 3.09 -5.19 5.70
N LEU A 88 2.31 -6.17 5.26
CA LEU A 88 2.03 -6.41 3.85
C LEU A 88 0.55 -6.19 3.56
N LEU A 89 0.26 -5.34 2.56
CA LEU A 89 -1.09 -5.14 2.03
C LEU A 89 -1.16 -5.66 0.59
N HIS A 90 -2.16 -6.50 0.34
CA HIS A 90 -2.55 -6.85 -1.03
C HIS A 90 -4.04 -6.58 -1.20
N ALA A 91 -4.39 -5.69 -2.13
CA ALA A 91 -5.76 -5.38 -2.49
C ALA A 91 -5.85 -5.00 -3.98
N PRO A 92 -6.94 -5.29 -4.69
CA PRO A 92 -7.12 -4.86 -6.06
C PRO A 92 -7.33 -3.35 -6.19
N SER A 93 -7.97 -2.72 -5.22
CA SER A 93 -8.20 -1.27 -5.17
C SER A 93 -8.36 -0.78 -3.73
N PHE A 94 -8.15 0.53 -3.55
CA PHE A 94 -8.38 1.22 -2.30
C PHE A 94 -9.18 2.50 -2.54
N ASP A 95 -10.18 2.76 -1.68
CA ASP A 95 -10.92 4.02 -1.64
C ASP A 95 -11.05 4.50 -0.19
N GLY A 96 -10.73 5.78 0.10
CA GLY A 96 -10.90 6.29 1.45
C GLY A 96 -10.30 7.65 1.77
N GLY A 97 -10.22 7.94 3.06
CA GLY A 97 -9.69 9.19 3.58
C GLY A 97 -8.14 9.23 3.59
N LEU A 98 -7.54 8.91 4.72
CA LEU A 98 -6.09 8.83 4.89
C LEU A 98 -5.62 7.38 4.80
N LEU A 99 -4.67 7.12 3.90
CA LEU A 99 -3.97 5.83 3.83
C LEU A 99 -2.52 5.99 4.31
N GLU A 100 -2.16 5.26 5.35
CA GLU A 100 -0.79 5.16 5.86
C GLU A 100 -0.29 3.72 5.74
N ILE A 101 0.82 3.52 5.04
CA ILE A 101 1.47 2.22 4.85
C ILE A 101 2.90 2.28 5.38
N ASP A 102 3.23 1.35 6.26
CA ASP A 102 4.60 1.07 6.71
C ASP A 102 4.90 -0.40 6.43
N GLY A 103 5.57 -0.68 5.34
CA GLY A 103 5.86 -2.04 4.88
C GLY A 103 5.75 -2.21 3.38
N SER A 104 5.18 -3.31 2.91
CA SER A 104 4.98 -3.59 1.48
C SER A 104 3.52 -3.42 1.09
N ALA A 105 3.27 -2.95 -0.13
CA ALA A 105 1.92 -2.85 -0.66
C ALA A 105 1.85 -3.26 -2.13
N THR A 106 0.81 -4.02 -2.46
CA THR A 106 0.42 -4.32 -3.83
C THR A 106 -1.03 -3.91 -4.01
N VAL A 107 -1.24 -2.79 -4.69
CA VAL A 107 -2.56 -2.30 -5.10
C VAL A 107 -2.54 -2.13 -6.62
N VAL A 108 -3.06 -3.13 -7.32
CA VAL A 108 -2.88 -3.25 -8.79
C VAL A 108 -3.73 -2.24 -9.57
N GLY A 109 -4.92 -1.93 -9.09
CA GLY A 109 -5.86 -1.02 -9.73
C GLY A 109 -5.75 0.42 -9.23
N GLU A 110 -6.88 1.02 -8.92
CA GLU A 110 -6.97 2.39 -8.46
C GLU A 110 -6.85 2.50 -6.93
N LEU A 111 -6.07 3.47 -6.51
CA LEU A 111 -5.96 3.91 -5.13
C LEU A 111 -6.46 5.35 -5.07
N ARG A 112 -7.64 5.54 -4.47
CA ARG A 112 -8.27 6.84 -4.27
C ARG A 112 -8.23 7.21 -2.80
N ALA A 113 -7.64 8.36 -2.46
CA ALA A 113 -7.59 8.83 -1.08
C ALA A 113 -7.55 10.36 -1.00
N LEU A 114 -7.87 10.92 0.16
CA LEU A 114 -7.56 12.33 0.41
C LEU A 114 -6.05 12.51 0.56
N ASP A 115 -5.42 11.70 1.39
CA ASP A 115 -3.97 11.76 1.63
C ASP A 115 -3.39 10.34 1.64
N VAL A 116 -2.24 10.17 0.99
CA VAL A 116 -1.48 8.91 0.95
C VAL A 116 -0.10 9.13 1.54
N ARG A 117 0.27 8.32 2.52
CA ARG A 117 1.60 8.27 3.12
C ARG A 117 2.09 6.82 3.10
N ALA A 118 3.13 6.55 2.36
CA ALA A 118 3.65 5.20 2.21
C ALA A 118 5.17 5.18 2.40
N ASP A 119 5.59 4.54 3.48
CA ASP A 119 6.99 4.18 3.72
C ASP A 119 7.16 2.72 3.32
N LEU A 120 7.59 2.52 2.07
CA LEU A 120 7.57 1.22 1.41
C LEU A 120 8.87 0.46 1.60
N SER A 121 8.76 -0.75 2.09
CA SER A 121 9.84 -1.73 2.19
C SER A 121 9.57 -2.93 1.25
N GLY A 122 10.60 -3.64 0.85
CA GLY A 122 10.45 -4.78 -0.05
C GLY A 122 9.97 -4.40 -1.45
N THR A 123 9.39 -5.37 -2.16
CA THR A 123 8.78 -5.13 -3.46
C THR A 123 7.37 -4.61 -3.27
N SER A 124 7.10 -3.41 -3.78
CA SER A 124 5.79 -2.78 -3.68
C SER A 124 5.36 -2.27 -5.05
N GLU A 125 4.08 -2.45 -5.35
CA GLU A 125 3.49 -2.04 -6.61
C GLU A 125 2.18 -1.30 -6.37
N LEU A 126 2.12 -0.04 -6.78
CA LEU A 126 0.91 0.75 -6.75
C LEU A 126 0.50 1.08 -8.19
N GLY A 127 -0.75 0.84 -8.53
CA GLY A 127 -1.32 1.17 -9.82
C GLY A 127 -1.49 2.67 -10.01
N THR A 128 -2.71 3.13 -10.23
CA THR A 128 -3.02 4.55 -10.38
C THR A 128 -3.45 5.15 -9.03
N VAL A 129 -2.74 6.18 -8.59
CA VAL A 129 -3.00 6.88 -7.33
C VAL A 129 -3.65 8.23 -7.61
N PHE A 130 -4.85 8.43 -7.08
CA PHE A 130 -5.58 9.70 -7.09
C PHE A 130 -5.69 10.22 -5.65
N ALA A 131 -5.10 11.38 -5.37
CA ALA A 131 -5.16 11.95 -4.02
C ALA A 131 -5.00 13.48 -4.05
N ARG A 132 -5.27 14.14 -2.93
CA ARG A 132 -4.88 15.52 -2.73
C ARG A 132 -3.39 15.63 -2.44
N SER A 133 -2.86 14.76 -1.58
CA SER A 133 -1.45 14.73 -1.21
C SER A 133 -0.92 13.29 -1.23
N VAL A 134 0.25 13.11 -1.84
CA VAL A 134 0.93 11.82 -1.94
C VAL A 134 2.36 11.94 -1.44
N ARG A 135 2.71 11.15 -0.44
CA ARG A 135 4.09 10.93 -0.03
C ARG A 135 4.41 9.44 -0.15
N VAL A 136 5.35 9.11 -1.02
CA VAL A 136 5.83 7.74 -1.20
C VAL A 136 7.33 7.69 -1.07
N HIS A 137 7.79 7.04 -0.02
CA HIS A 137 9.21 6.84 0.26
C HIS A 137 9.52 5.34 0.23
N GLY A 138 10.39 4.94 -0.69
CA GLY A 138 10.94 3.58 -0.71
C GLY A 138 12.09 3.46 0.29
N HIS A 139 12.19 2.34 0.96
CA HIS A 139 13.31 2.04 1.85
C HIS A 139 14.62 1.94 1.05
N ARG A 140 15.71 2.49 1.60
CA ARG A 140 17.05 2.29 1.03
C ARG A 140 17.56 0.92 1.45
N PRO A 141 17.87 0.03 0.50
CA PRO A 141 18.54 -1.21 0.86
C PRO A 141 19.91 -0.92 1.48
N ASN A 142 20.18 -1.47 2.64
CA ASN A 142 21.49 -1.45 3.27
C ASN A 142 22.48 -2.27 2.42
N LEU A 143 23.81 -2.12 2.64
CA LEU A 143 24.82 -2.89 1.93
C LEU A 143 24.63 -4.41 2.06
N LEU A 144 24.11 -4.87 3.19
CA LEU A 144 23.79 -6.29 3.44
C LEU A 144 22.53 -6.73 2.65
N ASP A 145 21.54 -5.85 2.50
CA ASP A 145 20.34 -6.14 1.71
C ASP A 145 20.66 -6.28 0.22
N LYS A 146 21.65 -5.53 -0.29
CA LYS A 146 22.13 -5.65 -1.68
C LYS A 146 22.80 -7.00 -1.98
N ALA A 147 23.38 -7.64 -0.98
CA ALA A 147 24.07 -8.93 -1.14
C ALA A 147 23.13 -10.13 -0.98
N LEU A 148 22.05 -9.99 -0.22
CA LEU A 148 21.17 -11.10 0.17
C LEU A 148 19.76 -11.03 -0.44
N PHE A 149 19.28 -9.84 -0.80
CA PHE A 149 17.94 -9.66 -1.33
C PHE A 149 17.96 -8.88 -2.65
N ARG A 150 17.13 -9.34 -3.60
CA ARG A 150 16.82 -8.57 -4.81
C ARG A 150 16.45 -7.15 -4.38
N GLU A 151 16.96 -6.15 -5.09
CA GLU A 151 16.66 -4.73 -4.86
C GLU A 151 15.17 -4.53 -4.56
N ALA A 152 14.88 -4.08 -3.34
CA ALA A 152 13.54 -3.65 -2.97
C ALA A 152 13.12 -2.54 -3.94
N ARG A 153 12.07 -2.76 -4.71
CA ARG A 153 11.61 -1.83 -5.74
C ARG A 153 10.20 -1.38 -5.40
N ALA A 154 10.07 -0.14 -5.04
CA ALA A 154 8.77 0.51 -4.99
C ALA A 154 8.49 1.11 -6.38
N THR A 155 7.40 0.67 -6.99
CA THR A 155 6.94 1.15 -8.29
C THR A 155 5.52 1.70 -8.19
N VAL A 156 5.27 2.81 -8.88
CA VAL A 156 3.94 3.39 -9.02
C VAL A 156 3.69 3.63 -10.51
N THR A 157 2.58 3.15 -11.03
CA THR A 157 2.29 3.33 -12.45
C THR A 157 1.98 4.79 -12.76
N ARG A 158 1.07 5.41 -12.00
CA ARG A 158 0.59 6.77 -12.22
C ARG A 158 0.22 7.45 -10.90
N ILE A 159 0.52 8.74 -10.78
CA ILE A 159 0.09 9.60 -9.67
C ILE A 159 -0.58 10.86 -10.22
N GLU A 160 -1.78 11.16 -9.74
CA GLU A 160 -2.47 12.42 -9.95
C GLU A 160 -2.83 13.02 -8.59
N ALA A 161 -2.17 14.13 -8.23
CA ALA A 161 -2.37 14.78 -6.94
C ALA A 161 -2.02 16.27 -6.98
N ASP A 162 -2.51 17.05 -6.02
CA ASP A 162 -2.12 18.46 -5.89
C ASP A 162 -0.66 18.59 -5.45
N SER A 163 -0.21 17.73 -4.51
CA SER A 163 1.17 17.70 -4.03
C SER A 163 1.71 16.29 -3.99
N VAL A 164 2.98 16.13 -4.43
CA VAL A 164 3.65 14.84 -4.51
C VAL A 164 5.06 14.94 -3.95
N ASP A 165 5.42 14.06 -3.01
CA ASP A 165 6.76 13.92 -2.45
C ASP A 165 7.24 12.47 -2.61
N LEU A 166 8.31 12.28 -3.37
CA LEU A 166 8.82 10.98 -3.78
C LEU A 166 10.28 10.80 -3.38
N ALA A 167 10.62 9.67 -2.78
CA ALA A 167 12.00 9.25 -2.53
C ALA A 167 12.19 7.76 -2.74
N ASN A 168 13.29 7.33 -3.36
CA ASN A 168 13.65 5.92 -3.62
C ASN A 168 12.50 5.11 -4.26
N VAL A 169 11.78 5.69 -5.20
CA VAL A 169 10.62 5.09 -5.89
C VAL A 169 10.70 5.34 -7.38
N ARG A 170 10.17 4.42 -8.17
CA ARG A 170 9.99 4.59 -9.61
C ARG A 170 8.54 4.88 -9.91
N VAL A 171 8.30 5.93 -10.69
CA VAL A 171 6.96 6.34 -11.09
C VAL A 171 6.92 6.51 -12.61
N GLY A 172 5.95 5.88 -13.26
CA GLY A 172 5.75 6.02 -14.69
C GLY A 172 5.32 7.43 -15.08
N PHE A 173 4.24 7.91 -14.47
CA PHE A 173 3.65 9.21 -14.79
C PHE A 173 3.23 9.96 -13.51
N VAL A 174 3.53 11.26 -13.45
CA VAL A 174 3.09 12.14 -12.35
C VAL A 174 2.41 13.38 -12.95
N ARG A 175 1.15 13.64 -12.54
CA ARG A 175 0.46 14.91 -12.76
C ARG A 175 0.25 15.58 -11.42
N THR A 176 0.81 16.79 -11.22
CA THR A 176 0.75 17.48 -9.93
C THR A 176 0.98 18.99 -10.08
N LYS A 177 0.44 19.75 -9.11
CA LYS A 177 0.75 21.20 -9.00
C LYS A 177 2.14 21.42 -8.39
N ALA A 178 2.55 20.55 -7.44
CA ALA A 178 3.82 20.67 -6.73
C ALA A 178 4.49 19.31 -6.55
N LEU A 179 5.68 19.12 -7.14
CA LEU A 179 6.48 17.91 -7.07
C LEU A 179 7.77 18.14 -6.31
N VAL A 180 7.99 17.33 -5.29
CA VAL A 180 9.27 17.20 -4.58
C VAL A 180 9.89 15.85 -4.93
N LEU A 181 11.09 15.89 -5.49
CA LEU A 181 11.87 14.70 -5.83
C LEU A 181 13.03 14.56 -4.85
N GLY A 182 12.89 13.64 -3.91
CA GLY A 182 13.92 13.23 -2.97
C GLY A 182 14.99 12.32 -3.59
N PRO A 183 15.92 11.83 -2.79
CA PRO A 183 17.01 10.97 -3.27
C PRO A 183 16.46 9.68 -3.87
N GLY A 184 17.03 9.26 -5.02
CA GLY A 184 16.67 7.99 -5.67
C GLY A 184 15.26 7.94 -6.28
N ALA A 185 14.52 9.04 -6.30
CA ALA A 185 13.25 9.11 -7.02
C ALA A 185 13.51 9.13 -8.53
N HIS A 186 12.78 8.30 -9.26
CA HIS A 186 12.82 8.28 -10.72
C HIS A 186 11.40 8.40 -11.28
N VAL A 187 11.15 9.43 -12.08
CA VAL A 187 9.85 9.66 -12.71
C VAL A 187 10.06 9.71 -14.22
N THR A 188 9.34 8.88 -14.96
CA THR A 188 9.48 8.82 -16.41
C THR A 188 8.87 10.06 -17.08
N THR A 189 7.66 10.44 -16.68
CA THR A 189 6.96 11.60 -17.27
C THR A 189 6.35 12.46 -16.16
N VAL A 190 6.52 13.77 -16.25
CA VAL A 190 5.99 14.76 -15.31
C VAL A 190 5.13 15.78 -16.04
N GLU A 191 3.90 15.96 -15.59
CA GLU A 191 3.04 17.09 -15.92
C GLU A 191 2.82 17.94 -14.67
N GLY A 192 3.42 19.12 -14.62
CA GLY A 192 3.30 20.04 -13.49
C GLY A 192 4.61 20.69 -13.07
N THR A 193 4.65 21.24 -11.86
CA THR A 193 5.79 22.04 -11.40
C THR A 193 6.68 21.24 -10.46
N VAL A 194 7.96 21.08 -10.81
CA VAL A 194 8.98 20.52 -9.91
C VAL A 194 9.46 21.63 -8.98
N VAL A 195 9.05 21.60 -7.73
CA VAL A 195 9.39 22.61 -6.72
C VAL A 195 10.78 22.38 -6.14
N ARG A 196 11.13 21.10 -5.93
CA ARG A 196 12.43 20.72 -5.38
C ARG A 196 12.91 19.41 -6.00
N ARG A 197 14.17 19.37 -6.40
CA ARG A 197 14.79 18.20 -6.99
C ARG A 197 16.11 17.87 -6.31
N HIS A 198 16.25 16.66 -5.82
CA HIS A 198 17.50 16.16 -5.28
C HIS A 198 18.47 15.79 -6.43
N PRO A 199 19.81 16.01 -6.30
CA PRO A 199 20.77 15.67 -7.37
C PRO A 199 20.77 14.19 -7.80
N ARG A 200 20.35 13.29 -6.92
CA ARG A 200 20.25 11.84 -7.20
C ARG A 200 18.86 11.42 -7.72
N SER A 201 17.95 12.35 -7.98
CA SER A 201 16.67 12.05 -8.62
C SER A 201 16.79 12.16 -10.14
N ARG A 202 15.92 11.45 -10.85
CA ARG A 202 15.90 11.44 -12.32
C ARG A 202 14.48 11.73 -12.82
N VAL A 203 14.42 12.47 -13.92
CA VAL A 203 13.20 12.70 -14.70
C VAL A 203 13.53 12.37 -16.16
N GLY A 204 12.72 11.56 -16.78
CA GLY A 204 12.90 11.08 -18.15
C GLY A 204 12.96 9.55 -18.22
N PRO A 205 12.87 8.97 -19.44
CA PRO A 205 12.98 7.52 -19.63
C PRO A 205 14.30 7.01 -19.06
N GLU A 206 14.30 5.77 -18.55
CA GLU A 206 15.56 5.11 -18.16
C GLU A 206 16.44 5.00 -19.41
N SER A 207 17.55 5.74 -19.48
CA SER A 207 18.59 5.39 -20.42
C SER A 207 19.13 4.02 -19.99
N GLU A 208 19.02 3.02 -20.87
CA GLU A 208 19.80 1.78 -20.70
C GLU A 208 21.25 2.21 -20.41
N SER A 209 21.67 2.00 -19.18
CA SER A 209 23.07 2.21 -18.82
C SER A 209 23.87 1.23 -19.67
N ALA A 210 24.65 1.75 -20.60
CA ALA A 210 25.64 0.97 -21.32
C ALA A 210 26.41 0.09 -20.32
N PRO A 211 26.67 -1.17 -20.64
CA PRO A 211 27.35 -2.09 -19.73
C PRO A 211 28.68 -1.48 -19.32
N PRO A 212 29.03 -1.49 -18.02
CA PRO A 212 30.34 -1.02 -17.60
C PRO A 212 31.41 -1.98 -18.13
N PHE A 213 32.40 -1.41 -18.78
CA PHE A 213 33.69 -1.99 -19.11
C PHE A 213 33.81 -2.90 -20.33
N GLY A 214 34.19 -2.26 -21.43
CA GLY A 214 35.11 -2.88 -22.37
C GLY A 214 36.44 -3.18 -21.66
N LEU A 215 36.76 -4.44 -21.46
CA LEU A 215 38.11 -4.89 -21.20
C LEU A 215 38.99 -4.44 -22.37
N ARG A 216 39.85 -3.45 -22.15
CA ARG A 216 40.98 -3.22 -23.05
C ARG A 216 41.98 -4.37 -22.88
N ARG A 217 42.19 -5.07 -23.96
CA ARG A 217 43.38 -5.94 -24.13
C ARG A 217 44.62 -5.09 -24.24
#